data_5aff90bd68a85a66ddb578da51419f8d
#
_entry.id   5aff90bd68a85a66ddb578da51419f8d
#
_cell.length_a   1.000
_cell.length_b   1.000
_cell.length_c   1.000
_cell.angle_alpha   90.00
_cell.angle_beta   90.00
_cell.angle_gamma   90.00
#
_symmetry.space_group_name_H-M   'P 1'
#
loop_
_entity.id
_entity.type
_entity.pdbx_description
1 polymer ?
#
loop_
_entity_poly.entity_id
_entity_poly.type
_entity_poly.pdbx_seq_one_letter_code
_entity_poly.pdbx_strand_id
1 'polypeptide(L)'
;MVYTFREYHKSKVLTGHLRMGGQNPAGERIDVTSQYFTRGNKPWIGVMGEYHFVRDHRENWYRELCKMRAGGISVVSTYLFWIYHEEMEGEFLFTGDRDIRRFVEEAQRAGLDVVIRIGPWVHGECRNGGFPDWLLNKKFLLRDNHSDYMAKVRIWYEKIYEQVQGLFYQDGGNIIGIQFENELVNNAEHLLALKNMALDIGFHAPIYTVTGWNSKYGARIPVDDVVPVFGAYVEAPWASHTHPLPLSIHYVFNEARNDAAVGADLMDTIAEDGWQLPYNRYPYATCEMGAGLMSTHHRRVRVSGMDAYALALVKLGCGNNLVGYYMYHGGTNKIGKYSTLNETKASGYPNDYPILNYDFHTALSEYGEVRDQYGLLNLLHLFIHDF
;
A
#
# COMPACT_ATOMS: atom_id res chain seq x y z
N MET A 1 -7.59 18.10 34.99
CA MET A 1 -6.57 18.01 33.91
C MET A 1 -6.79 19.23 33.02
N VAL A 2 -5.78 20.09 32.82
CA VAL A 2 -5.92 21.29 31.98
C VAL A 2 -5.24 20.98 30.65
N TYR A 3 -6.00 21.02 29.56
CA TYR A 3 -5.45 20.91 28.21
C TYR A 3 -5.15 22.33 27.71
N THR A 4 -3.90 22.59 27.37
CA THR A 4 -3.49 23.85 26.77
C THR A 4 -3.35 23.64 25.27
N PHE A 5 -4.29 24.18 24.49
CA PHE A 5 -4.16 24.26 23.06
C PHE A 5 -3.21 25.43 22.73
N ARG A 6 -2.09 25.14 22.09
CA ARG A 6 -1.22 26.18 21.55
C ARG A 6 -1.67 26.47 20.13
N GLU A 7 -1.69 27.75 19.75
CA GLU A 7 -1.89 28.13 18.35
C GLU A 7 -0.79 27.49 17.52
N TYR A 8 -1.17 26.62 16.58
CA TYR A 8 -0.25 26.04 15.63
C TYR A 8 0.18 27.14 14.66
N HIS A 9 1.47 27.43 14.58
CA HIS A 9 1.98 28.28 13.50
C HIS A 9 1.68 27.57 12.18
N LYS A 10 0.72 28.10 11.42
CA LYS A 10 0.37 27.57 10.09
C LYS A 10 1.61 27.66 9.20
N SER A 11 2.28 26.54 9.00
CA SER A 11 3.34 26.47 8.00
C SER A 11 2.73 26.76 6.62
N LYS A 12 3.47 27.47 5.77
CA LYS A 12 3.02 27.78 4.41
C LYS A 12 2.82 26.47 3.64
N VAL A 13 1.62 26.28 3.10
CA VAL A 13 1.33 25.14 2.23
C VAL A 13 2.10 25.30 0.91
N LEU A 14 2.92 24.32 0.56
CA LEU A 14 3.57 24.27 -0.74
C LEU A 14 2.62 23.58 -1.74
N THR A 15 2.51 24.16 -2.93
CA THR A 15 1.67 23.63 -4.02
C THR A 15 2.49 23.59 -5.31
N GLY A 16 2.22 22.62 -6.20
CA GLY A 16 2.88 22.50 -7.49
C GLY A 16 4.38 22.17 -7.42
N HIS A 17 4.90 21.79 -6.26
CA HIS A 17 6.31 21.42 -6.07
C HIS A 17 6.57 19.94 -6.33
N LEU A 18 5.52 19.11 -6.29
CA LEU A 18 5.61 17.67 -6.59
C LEU A 18 5.39 17.45 -8.09
N ARG A 19 6.20 16.58 -8.69
CA ARG A 19 6.08 16.19 -10.11
C ARG A 19 4.97 15.15 -10.30
N MET A 20 3.74 15.55 -9.98
CA MET A 20 2.53 14.73 -10.06
C MET A 20 1.30 15.64 -10.12
N GLY A 21 0.11 15.05 -10.09
CA GLY A 21 -1.17 15.73 -10.27
C GLY A 21 -1.76 15.39 -11.63
N GLY A 22 -3.08 15.47 -11.76
CA GLY A 22 -3.76 15.15 -12.99
C GLY A 22 -5.21 15.62 -13.00
N GLN A 23 -5.78 15.69 -14.20
CA GLN A 23 -7.14 16.12 -14.44
C GLN A 23 -7.86 15.06 -15.29
N ASN A 24 -9.12 14.79 -14.95
CA ASN A 24 -9.96 13.91 -15.76
C ASN A 24 -10.65 14.69 -16.90
N PRO A 25 -11.28 14.00 -17.86
CA PRO A 25 -11.97 14.65 -18.97
C PRO A 25 -13.12 15.59 -18.55
N ALA A 26 -13.69 15.40 -17.34
CA ALA A 26 -14.71 16.29 -16.79
C ALA A 26 -14.14 17.58 -16.16
N GLY A 27 -12.82 17.73 -16.13
CA GLY A 27 -12.16 18.91 -15.58
C GLY A 27 -11.90 18.82 -14.07
N GLU A 28 -12.25 17.72 -13.39
CA GLU A 28 -11.91 17.53 -11.98
C GLU A 28 -10.41 17.23 -11.85
N ARG A 29 -9.74 17.94 -10.95
CA ARG A 29 -8.30 17.82 -10.74
C ARG A 29 -7.99 17.16 -9.40
N ILE A 30 -7.03 16.24 -9.38
CA ILE A 30 -6.39 15.70 -8.18
C ILE A 30 -4.96 16.21 -8.13
N ASP A 31 -4.57 16.82 -6.99
CA ASP A 31 -3.22 17.29 -6.72
C ASP A 31 -2.78 16.94 -5.30
N VAL A 32 -1.47 17.06 -5.06
CA VAL A 32 -0.86 16.84 -3.76
C VAL A 32 -0.11 18.09 -3.32
N THR A 33 -0.46 18.59 -2.14
CA THR A 33 0.26 19.70 -1.49
C THR A 33 1.23 19.17 -0.44
N SER A 34 1.97 20.05 0.23
CA SER A 34 2.83 19.64 1.35
C SER A 34 2.05 19.17 2.59
N GLN A 35 0.74 19.41 2.67
CA GLN A 35 -0.06 19.15 3.86
C GLN A 35 -1.27 18.25 3.62
N TYR A 36 -1.85 18.25 2.43
CA TYR A 36 -3.06 17.48 2.10
C TYR A 36 -3.15 17.18 0.61
N PHE A 37 -3.96 16.20 0.29
CA PHE A 37 -4.41 15.94 -1.08
C PHE A 37 -5.57 16.88 -1.41
N THR A 38 -5.75 17.17 -2.69
CA THR A 38 -6.90 17.94 -3.18
C THR A 38 -7.67 17.17 -4.23
N ARG A 39 -8.99 17.37 -4.26
CA ARG A 39 -9.86 16.90 -5.33
C ARG A 39 -10.83 18.01 -5.70
N GLY A 40 -10.92 18.35 -6.98
CA GLY A 40 -11.73 19.49 -7.43
C GLY A 40 -11.36 20.81 -6.74
N ASN A 41 -10.07 21.06 -6.51
CA ASN A 41 -9.51 22.23 -5.81
C ASN A 41 -9.90 22.37 -4.31
N LYS A 42 -10.44 21.31 -3.70
CA LYS A 42 -10.76 21.27 -2.27
C LYS A 42 -9.83 20.29 -1.55
N PRO A 43 -9.47 20.55 -0.29
CA PRO A 43 -8.83 19.52 0.54
C PRO A 43 -9.65 18.24 0.55
N TRP A 44 -8.97 17.10 0.45
CA TRP A 44 -9.60 15.80 0.42
C TRP A 44 -8.81 14.82 1.27
N ILE A 45 -9.50 14.12 2.15
CA ILE A 45 -8.94 12.99 2.92
C ILE A 45 -9.46 11.71 2.31
N GLY A 46 -8.58 10.98 1.62
CA GLY A 46 -8.92 9.67 1.08
C GLY A 46 -8.95 8.61 2.18
N VAL A 47 -9.92 7.71 2.13
CA VAL A 47 -9.94 6.49 2.96
C VAL A 47 -9.67 5.32 2.03
N MET A 48 -8.49 4.71 2.20
CA MET A 48 -7.99 3.66 1.32
C MET A 48 -7.96 2.32 2.04
N GLY A 49 -8.41 1.26 1.38
CA GLY A 49 -8.38 -0.09 1.91
C GLY A 49 -7.66 -1.04 0.97
N GLU A 50 -6.69 -1.80 1.48
CA GLU A 50 -6.02 -2.83 0.70
C GLU A 50 -6.88 -4.08 0.56
N TYR A 51 -7.07 -4.53 -0.70
CA TYR A 51 -7.76 -5.75 -1.08
C TYR A 51 -7.01 -6.42 -2.24
N HIS A 52 -6.36 -7.53 -1.97
CA HIS A 52 -5.62 -8.27 -2.99
C HIS A 52 -6.56 -9.07 -3.88
N PHE A 53 -6.92 -8.55 -5.04
CA PHE A 53 -7.88 -9.16 -5.95
C PHE A 53 -7.54 -10.62 -6.30
N VAL A 54 -6.28 -10.95 -6.49
CA VAL A 54 -5.82 -12.32 -6.81
C VAL A 54 -6.01 -13.31 -5.66
N ARG A 55 -6.19 -12.82 -4.42
CA ARG A 55 -6.44 -13.64 -3.22
C ARG A 55 -7.92 -13.91 -2.98
N ASP A 56 -8.79 -13.52 -3.90
CA ASP A 56 -10.21 -13.85 -3.90
C ASP A 56 -10.63 -14.37 -5.27
N HIS A 57 -11.86 -14.86 -5.39
CA HIS A 57 -12.45 -15.25 -6.66
C HIS A 57 -13.12 -14.07 -7.34
N ARG A 58 -12.97 -13.96 -8.64
CA ARG A 58 -13.49 -12.84 -9.43
C ARG A 58 -15.01 -12.64 -9.30
N GLU A 59 -15.73 -13.71 -9.02
CA GLU A 59 -17.18 -13.67 -8.79
C GLU A 59 -17.58 -12.91 -7.53
N ASN A 60 -16.66 -12.75 -6.58
CA ASN A 60 -16.87 -12.03 -5.33
C ASN A 60 -16.55 -10.54 -5.44
N TRP A 61 -15.61 -10.13 -6.31
CA TRP A 61 -15.01 -8.78 -6.31
C TRP A 61 -16.02 -7.65 -6.19
N TYR A 62 -17.04 -7.63 -7.04
CA TYR A 62 -18.04 -6.56 -7.00
C TYR A 62 -18.77 -6.47 -5.66
N ARG A 63 -19.20 -7.61 -5.12
CA ARG A 63 -19.89 -7.67 -3.82
C ARG A 63 -18.98 -7.17 -2.70
N GLU A 64 -17.73 -7.59 -2.68
CA GLU A 64 -16.79 -7.20 -1.64
C GLU A 64 -16.38 -5.71 -1.76
N LEU A 65 -16.18 -5.21 -2.97
CA LEU A 65 -15.96 -3.79 -3.25
C LEU A 65 -17.16 -2.93 -2.81
N CYS A 66 -18.40 -3.40 -3.02
CA CYS A 66 -19.57 -2.73 -2.49
C CYS A 66 -19.61 -2.69 -0.95
N LYS A 67 -19.17 -3.76 -0.27
CA LYS A 67 -19.02 -3.76 1.20
C LYS A 67 -17.95 -2.76 1.64
N MET A 68 -16.81 -2.71 0.96
CA MET A 68 -15.77 -1.72 1.24
C MET A 68 -16.32 -0.30 1.10
N ARG A 69 -17.04 -0.02 0.01
CA ARG A 69 -17.70 1.27 -0.22
C ARG A 69 -18.70 1.62 0.87
N ALA A 70 -19.55 0.66 1.26
CA ALA A 70 -20.51 0.82 2.36
C ALA A 70 -19.82 1.04 3.72
N GLY A 71 -18.63 0.48 3.92
CA GLY A 71 -17.76 0.72 5.08
C GLY A 71 -17.03 2.07 5.07
N GLY A 72 -17.30 2.92 4.06
CA GLY A 72 -16.72 4.27 3.96
C GLY A 72 -15.36 4.32 3.25
N ILE A 73 -14.91 3.23 2.64
CA ILE A 73 -13.72 3.25 1.78
C ILE A 73 -14.03 4.07 0.52
N SER A 74 -13.14 4.95 0.12
CA SER A 74 -13.22 5.73 -1.12
C SER A 74 -12.22 5.29 -2.17
N VAL A 75 -11.13 4.65 -1.75
CA VAL A 75 -10.06 4.15 -2.61
C VAL A 75 -9.75 2.71 -2.26
N VAL A 76 -9.70 1.82 -3.23
CA VAL A 76 -9.16 0.48 -3.03
C VAL A 76 -7.73 0.42 -3.55
N SER A 77 -6.82 -0.14 -2.76
CA SER A 77 -5.46 -0.45 -3.23
C SER A 77 -5.28 -1.95 -3.40
N THR A 78 -4.44 -2.33 -4.34
CA THR A 78 -4.16 -3.74 -4.62
C THR A 78 -2.80 -3.93 -5.25
N TYR A 79 -2.12 -5.03 -4.89
CA TYR A 79 -0.89 -5.46 -5.53
C TYR A 79 -1.13 -6.27 -6.79
N LEU A 80 -0.19 -6.14 -7.75
CA LEU A 80 0.00 -7.09 -8.81
C LEU A 80 1.20 -8.00 -8.45
N PHE A 81 0.94 -9.26 -8.16
CA PHE A 81 1.96 -10.23 -7.77
C PHE A 81 2.59 -10.87 -9.02
N TRP A 82 3.78 -10.44 -9.40
CA TRP A 82 4.45 -10.91 -10.61
C TRP A 82 4.53 -12.44 -10.68
N ILE A 83 4.91 -13.11 -9.56
CA ILE A 83 4.97 -14.57 -9.45
C ILE A 83 3.68 -15.28 -9.87
N TYR A 84 2.50 -14.64 -9.68
CA TYR A 84 1.22 -15.26 -9.98
C TYR A 84 0.76 -14.98 -11.41
N HIS A 85 1.25 -13.90 -12.02
CA HIS A 85 0.95 -13.54 -13.41
C HIS A 85 1.93 -14.15 -14.42
N GLU A 86 3.16 -14.48 -14.01
CA GLU A 86 4.21 -15.05 -14.86
C GLU A 86 4.97 -16.14 -14.10
N GLU A 87 4.30 -17.29 -13.88
CA GLU A 87 4.93 -18.44 -13.20
C GLU A 87 6.09 -19.04 -14.01
N MET A 88 5.99 -19.00 -15.34
CA MET A 88 7.04 -19.40 -16.30
C MET A 88 7.45 -18.18 -17.12
N GLU A 89 8.74 -17.99 -17.34
CA GLU A 89 9.29 -16.85 -18.06
C GLU A 89 8.66 -16.71 -19.47
N GLY A 90 8.03 -15.58 -19.73
CA GLY A 90 7.34 -15.26 -20.98
C GLY A 90 5.89 -15.72 -21.09
N GLU A 91 5.36 -16.46 -20.09
CA GLU A 91 3.98 -16.93 -20.07
C GLU A 91 3.11 -16.09 -19.14
N PHE A 92 2.57 -14.99 -19.64
CA PHE A 92 1.74 -14.07 -18.84
C PHE A 92 0.27 -14.48 -18.81
N LEU A 93 -0.34 -14.41 -17.63
CA LEU A 93 -1.75 -14.73 -17.39
C LEU A 93 -2.47 -13.55 -16.71
N PHE A 94 -3.48 -13.01 -17.40
CA PHE A 94 -4.34 -11.93 -16.91
C PHE A 94 -5.84 -12.27 -17.08
N THR A 95 -6.20 -13.53 -16.86
CA THR A 95 -7.58 -14.02 -16.98
C THR A 95 -8.05 -14.67 -15.69
N GLY A 96 -9.37 -14.81 -15.51
CA GLY A 96 -9.95 -15.38 -14.29
C GLY A 96 -9.66 -14.50 -13.08
N ASP A 97 -9.16 -15.10 -12.01
CA ASP A 97 -8.78 -14.40 -10.76
C ASP A 97 -7.52 -13.52 -10.93
N ARG A 98 -6.91 -13.49 -12.13
CA ARG A 98 -5.76 -12.63 -12.49
C ARG A 98 -6.15 -11.42 -13.33
N ASP A 99 -7.44 -11.21 -13.60
CA ASP A 99 -7.96 -10.15 -14.49
C ASP A 99 -8.03 -8.81 -13.78
N ILE A 100 -6.91 -8.07 -13.78
CA ILE A 100 -6.82 -6.73 -13.17
C ILE A 100 -7.73 -5.72 -13.85
N ARG A 101 -7.94 -5.79 -15.18
CA ARG A 101 -8.86 -4.90 -15.88
C ARG A 101 -10.25 -5.02 -15.30
N ARG A 102 -10.76 -6.24 -15.22
CA ARG A 102 -12.08 -6.53 -14.67
C ARG A 102 -12.20 -6.06 -13.22
N PHE A 103 -11.17 -6.27 -12.40
CA PHE A 103 -11.19 -5.81 -11.01
C PHE A 103 -11.31 -4.28 -10.92
N VAL A 104 -10.55 -3.53 -11.72
CA VAL A 104 -10.60 -2.06 -11.76
C VAL A 104 -11.98 -1.57 -12.25
N GLU A 105 -12.56 -2.21 -13.26
CA GLU A 105 -13.90 -1.90 -13.76
C GLU A 105 -14.98 -2.19 -12.71
N GLU A 106 -14.87 -3.27 -11.93
CA GLU A 106 -15.79 -3.55 -10.81
C GLU A 106 -15.62 -2.56 -9.67
N ALA A 107 -14.39 -2.08 -9.40
CA ALA A 107 -14.16 -1.01 -8.43
C ALA A 107 -14.82 0.30 -8.89
N GLN A 108 -14.72 0.65 -10.16
CA GLN A 108 -15.40 1.82 -10.74
C GLN A 108 -16.92 1.69 -10.61
N ARG A 109 -17.47 0.53 -10.92
CA ARG A 109 -18.91 0.23 -10.78
C ARG A 109 -19.39 0.31 -9.34
N ALA A 110 -18.53 -0.05 -8.38
CA ALA A 110 -18.81 0.10 -6.94
C ALA A 110 -18.62 1.54 -6.42
N GLY A 111 -18.14 2.47 -7.26
CA GLY A 111 -17.89 3.86 -6.90
C GLY A 111 -16.60 4.06 -6.10
N LEU A 112 -15.58 3.25 -6.35
CA LEU A 112 -14.26 3.32 -5.73
C LEU A 112 -13.21 3.79 -6.74
N ASP A 113 -12.33 4.66 -6.30
CA ASP A 113 -11.05 4.91 -6.96
C ASP A 113 -10.07 3.77 -6.69
N VAL A 114 -9.01 3.67 -7.49
CA VAL A 114 -8.02 2.59 -7.39
C VAL A 114 -6.61 3.14 -7.29
N VAL A 115 -5.82 2.57 -6.40
CA VAL A 115 -4.35 2.66 -6.40
C VAL A 115 -3.80 1.27 -6.75
N ILE A 116 -3.07 1.17 -7.85
CA ILE A 116 -2.39 -0.07 -8.23
C ILE A 116 -0.96 -0.06 -7.70
N ARG A 117 -0.58 -1.13 -7.01
CA ARG A 117 0.78 -1.32 -6.49
C ARG A 117 1.50 -2.29 -7.42
N ILE A 118 2.29 -1.73 -8.36
CA ILE A 118 2.87 -2.49 -9.49
C ILE A 118 4.22 -3.13 -9.19
N GLY A 119 4.71 -2.96 -7.99
CA GLY A 119 5.99 -3.52 -7.55
C GLY A 119 7.18 -2.91 -8.31
N PRO A 120 8.15 -3.71 -8.78
CA PRO A 120 8.10 -5.16 -9.04
C PRO A 120 8.21 -6.06 -7.80
N TRP A 121 8.83 -5.60 -6.71
CA TRP A 121 8.79 -6.24 -5.41
C TRP A 121 7.57 -5.74 -4.63
N VAL A 122 6.81 -6.65 -4.03
CA VAL A 122 5.56 -6.33 -3.35
C VAL A 122 5.56 -6.69 -1.86
N HIS A 123 6.50 -7.49 -1.37
CA HIS A 123 6.46 -8.09 -0.05
C HIS A 123 5.16 -8.87 0.15
N GLY A 124 4.14 -8.29 0.78
CA GLY A 124 2.75 -8.77 0.84
C GLY A 124 2.60 -10.17 1.42
N GLU A 125 3.54 -10.58 2.31
CA GLU A 125 3.70 -11.95 2.83
C GLU A 125 3.55 -12.98 1.71
N CYS A 126 4.18 -12.66 0.58
CA CYS A 126 4.16 -13.46 -0.63
C CYS A 126 5.52 -14.15 -0.85
N ARG A 127 5.49 -15.37 -1.36
CA ARG A 127 6.70 -16.10 -1.78
C ARG A 127 7.61 -15.19 -2.62
N ASN A 128 8.90 -15.15 -2.25
CA ASN A 128 9.93 -14.35 -2.93
C ASN A 128 9.60 -12.85 -3.01
N GLY A 129 8.76 -12.30 -2.11
CA GLY A 129 8.29 -10.93 -2.20
C GLY A 129 7.51 -10.61 -3.48
N GLY A 130 6.92 -11.63 -4.10
CA GLY A 130 6.18 -11.53 -5.35
C GLY A 130 7.01 -11.76 -6.61
N PHE A 131 8.33 -11.95 -6.52
CA PHE A 131 9.15 -12.28 -7.67
C PHE A 131 8.94 -13.72 -8.14
N PRO A 132 8.84 -13.97 -9.46
CA PRO A 132 8.79 -15.31 -10.00
C PRO A 132 10.01 -16.15 -9.63
N ASP A 133 9.83 -17.46 -9.40
CA ASP A 133 10.93 -18.37 -9.07
C ASP A 133 12.03 -18.35 -10.15
N TRP A 134 11.66 -18.25 -11.43
CA TRP A 134 12.62 -18.18 -12.53
C TRP A 134 13.52 -16.93 -12.51
N LEU A 135 13.00 -15.80 -11.97
CA LEU A 135 13.75 -14.55 -11.86
C LEU A 135 14.88 -14.66 -10.84
N LEU A 136 14.66 -15.37 -9.71
CA LEU A 136 15.67 -15.57 -8.67
C LEU A 136 16.86 -16.43 -9.14
N ASN A 137 16.69 -17.21 -10.19
CA ASN A 137 17.74 -18.02 -10.79
C ASN A 137 18.66 -17.23 -11.74
N LYS A 138 18.35 -15.94 -12.00
CA LYS A 138 19.19 -15.08 -12.85
C LYS A 138 20.39 -14.57 -12.06
N LYS A 139 21.49 -14.29 -12.78
CA LYS A 139 22.77 -13.84 -12.22
C LYS A 139 22.90 -12.31 -12.32
N PHE A 140 21.90 -11.56 -11.86
CA PHE A 140 21.96 -10.10 -11.78
C PHE A 140 21.35 -9.61 -10.47
N LEU A 141 21.67 -8.38 -10.10
CA LEU A 141 21.09 -7.76 -8.91
C LEU A 141 19.60 -7.48 -9.14
N LEU A 142 18.78 -7.82 -8.15
CA LEU A 142 17.38 -7.49 -8.08
C LEU A 142 17.17 -6.22 -7.25
N ARG A 143 16.06 -5.51 -7.46
CA ARG A 143 15.74 -4.25 -6.78
C ARG A 143 16.84 -3.19 -6.96
N ASP A 144 17.43 -3.17 -8.17
CA ASP A 144 18.56 -2.33 -8.57
C ASP A 144 18.42 -1.91 -10.03
N ASN A 145 19.27 -0.97 -10.48
CA ASN A 145 19.28 -0.49 -11.87
C ASN A 145 20.11 -1.38 -12.82
N HIS A 146 20.37 -2.64 -12.45
CA HIS A 146 21.04 -3.58 -13.36
C HIS A 146 20.24 -3.73 -14.67
N SER A 147 20.89 -3.55 -15.82
CA SER A 147 20.23 -3.47 -17.13
C SER A 147 19.34 -4.68 -17.46
N ASP A 148 19.80 -5.89 -17.15
CA ASP A 148 19.06 -7.11 -17.44
C ASP A 148 17.83 -7.26 -16.54
N TYR A 149 17.92 -6.84 -15.27
CA TYR A 149 16.78 -6.78 -14.36
C TYR A 149 15.76 -5.74 -14.85
N MET A 150 16.23 -4.52 -15.15
CA MET A 150 15.35 -3.44 -15.64
C MET A 150 14.67 -3.80 -16.96
N ALA A 151 15.31 -4.58 -17.83
CA ALA A 151 14.68 -5.11 -19.05
C ALA A 151 13.52 -6.06 -18.73
N LYS A 152 13.64 -6.91 -17.70
CA LYS A 152 12.54 -7.78 -17.25
C LYS A 152 11.41 -6.98 -16.60
N VAL A 153 11.75 -5.99 -15.77
CA VAL A 153 10.76 -5.08 -15.16
C VAL A 153 9.99 -4.31 -16.24
N ARG A 154 10.67 -3.85 -17.31
CA ARG A 154 9.98 -3.17 -18.43
C ARG A 154 8.93 -4.06 -19.07
N ILE A 155 9.27 -5.32 -19.38
CA ILE A 155 8.32 -6.28 -19.94
C ILE A 155 7.12 -6.48 -18.99
N TRP A 156 7.39 -6.64 -17.69
CA TRP A 156 6.34 -6.77 -16.67
C TRP A 156 5.42 -5.56 -16.64
N TYR A 157 5.96 -4.34 -16.62
CA TYR A 157 5.17 -3.11 -16.64
C TYR A 157 4.39 -2.94 -17.93
N GLU A 158 4.98 -3.25 -19.08
CA GLU A 158 4.27 -3.23 -20.38
C GLU A 158 3.07 -4.18 -20.36
N LYS A 159 3.23 -5.39 -19.80
CA LYS A 159 2.13 -6.37 -19.66
C LYS A 159 1.02 -5.89 -18.72
N ILE A 160 1.36 -5.22 -17.64
CA ILE A 160 0.35 -4.57 -16.79
C ILE A 160 -0.36 -3.46 -17.57
N TYR A 161 0.40 -2.59 -18.23
CA TYR A 161 -0.17 -1.45 -18.98
C TYR A 161 -1.15 -1.91 -20.06
N GLU A 162 -0.82 -2.96 -20.82
CA GLU A 162 -1.73 -3.58 -21.79
C GLU A 162 -3.12 -3.89 -21.19
N GLN A 163 -3.18 -4.22 -19.89
CA GLN A 163 -4.45 -4.53 -19.21
C GLN A 163 -5.17 -3.27 -18.73
N VAL A 164 -4.45 -2.25 -18.24
CA VAL A 164 -5.06 -1.11 -17.53
C VAL A 164 -5.14 0.18 -18.37
N GLN A 165 -4.64 0.19 -19.58
CA GLN A 165 -4.74 1.34 -20.49
C GLN A 165 -6.21 1.78 -20.68
N GLY A 166 -6.44 3.10 -20.63
CA GLY A 166 -7.77 3.71 -20.71
C GLY A 166 -8.55 3.70 -19.38
N LEU A 167 -7.99 3.13 -18.31
CA LEU A 167 -8.60 3.11 -16.97
C LEU A 167 -7.99 4.14 -16.01
N PHE A 168 -7.02 4.94 -16.48
CA PHE A 168 -6.43 6.00 -15.67
C PHE A 168 -7.39 7.20 -15.53
N TYR A 169 -7.21 7.95 -14.45
CA TYR A 169 -8.03 9.10 -14.13
C TYR A 169 -8.10 10.13 -15.27
N GLN A 170 -6.98 10.38 -15.94
CA GLN A 170 -6.93 11.29 -17.11
C GLN A 170 -7.76 10.80 -18.30
N ASP A 171 -8.01 9.50 -18.40
CA ASP A 171 -8.81 8.89 -19.47
C ASP A 171 -10.30 8.79 -19.08
N GLY A 172 -10.67 9.26 -17.90
CA GLY A 172 -12.03 9.12 -17.32
C GLY A 172 -12.24 7.83 -16.52
N GLY A 173 -11.17 7.04 -16.32
CA GLY A 173 -11.18 5.88 -15.44
C GLY A 173 -10.96 6.25 -13.97
N ASN A 174 -10.80 5.25 -13.14
CA ASN A 174 -10.73 5.39 -11.69
C ASN A 174 -9.34 5.03 -11.09
N ILE A 175 -8.31 4.76 -11.90
CA ILE A 175 -6.95 4.61 -11.39
C ILE A 175 -6.38 5.99 -11.10
N ILE A 176 -6.33 6.37 -9.82
CA ILE A 176 -5.84 7.66 -9.34
C ILE A 176 -4.42 7.64 -8.83
N GLY A 177 -3.85 6.46 -8.57
CA GLY A 177 -2.53 6.35 -8.00
C GLY A 177 -1.78 5.08 -8.40
N ILE A 178 -0.45 5.19 -8.34
CA ILE A 178 0.48 4.09 -8.60
C ILE A 178 1.51 4.06 -7.48
N GLN A 179 1.71 2.89 -6.89
CA GLN A 179 2.82 2.66 -5.96
C GLN A 179 3.89 1.79 -6.59
N PHE A 180 5.14 2.25 -6.49
CA PHE A 180 6.34 1.54 -6.91
C PHE A 180 6.99 0.85 -5.74
N GLU A 181 7.52 -0.36 -5.95
CA GLU A 181 8.26 -1.12 -4.96
C GLU A 181 7.48 -1.32 -3.64
N ASN A 182 8.11 -1.94 -2.67
CA ASN A 182 7.65 -1.95 -1.29
C ASN A 182 8.87 -2.07 -0.35
N GLU A 183 8.93 -1.20 0.67
CA GLU A 183 9.99 -1.21 1.69
C GLU A 183 11.41 -1.18 1.11
N LEU A 184 11.62 -0.49 -0.01
CA LEU A 184 12.94 -0.18 -0.52
C LEU A 184 13.42 1.13 0.12
N VAL A 185 14.34 1.02 1.09
CA VAL A 185 14.67 2.15 1.98
C VAL A 185 15.93 2.94 1.59
N ASN A 186 16.75 2.43 0.71
CA ASN A 186 18.08 2.99 0.45
C ASN A 186 18.45 3.20 -1.03
N ASN A 187 17.52 3.01 -1.97
CA ASN A 187 17.80 3.12 -3.41
C ASN A 187 16.85 4.07 -4.11
N ALA A 188 16.96 5.38 -3.83
CA ALA A 188 16.13 6.42 -4.45
C ALA A 188 16.30 6.49 -5.98
N GLU A 189 17.49 6.21 -6.51
CA GLU A 189 17.75 6.22 -7.95
C GLU A 189 16.98 5.11 -8.66
N HIS A 190 16.86 3.93 -8.04
CA HIS A 190 16.06 2.85 -8.59
C HIS A 190 14.57 3.20 -8.58
N LEU A 191 14.06 3.75 -7.49
CA LEU A 191 12.67 4.22 -7.41
C LEU A 191 12.34 5.26 -8.49
N LEU A 192 13.27 6.19 -8.75
CA LEU A 192 13.10 7.17 -9.83
C LEU A 192 13.13 6.50 -11.22
N ALA A 193 14.03 5.53 -11.41
CA ALA A 193 14.11 4.79 -12.68
C ALA A 193 12.83 3.99 -12.96
N LEU A 194 12.23 3.37 -11.93
CA LEU A 194 10.94 2.68 -12.04
C LEU A 194 9.81 3.65 -12.41
N LYS A 195 9.73 4.81 -11.75
CA LYS A 195 8.74 5.84 -12.09
C LYS A 195 8.90 6.32 -13.55
N ASN A 196 10.11 6.65 -13.95
CA ASN A 196 10.38 7.12 -15.31
C ASN A 196 10.02 6.06 -16.34
N MET A 197 10.37 4.80 -16.10
CA MET A 197 9.98 3.68 -16.95
C MET A 197 8.46 3.54 -17.08
N ALA A 198 7.75 3.64 -15.96
CA ALA A 198 6.28 3.57 -15.97
C ALA A 198 5.67 4.73 -16.79
N LEU A 199 6.17 5.96 -16.61
CA LEU A 199 5.73 7.11 -17.39
C LEU A 199 6.01 6.94 -18.90
N ASP A 200 7.19 6.44 -19.28
CA ASP A 200 7.56 6.15 -20.68
C ASP A 200 6.62 5.13 -21.32
N ILE A 201 6.12 4.15 -20.53
CA ILE A 201 5.17 3.13 -21.02
C ILE A 201 3.77 3.71 -21.14
N GLY A 202 3.41 4.73 -20.33
CA GLY A 202 2.10 5.36 -20.38
C GLY A 202 1.31 5.33 -19.07
N PHE A 203 1.91 4.93 -17.95
CA PHE A 203 1.27 4.94 -16.64
C PHE A 203 1.13 6.37 -16.11
N HIS A 204 0.07 7.07 -16.50
CA HIS A 204 -0.20 8.42 -16.06
C HIS A 204 -1.32 8.46 -15.03
N ALA A 205 -0.96 8.64 -13.76
CA ALA A 205 -1.90 8.82 -12.65
C ALA A 205 -1.62 10.14 -11.90
N PRO A 206 -2.62 10.72 -11.22
CA PRO A 206 -2.39 11.93 -10.42
C PRO A 206 -1.41 11.75 -9.26
N ILE A 207 -1.30 10.55 -8.70
CA ILE A 207 -0.55 10.27 -7.47
C ILE A 207 0.47 9.15 -7.72
N TYR A 208 1.71 9.39 -7.31
CA TYR A 208 2.76 8.36 -7.29
C TYR A 208 3.28 8.22 -5.88
N THR A 209 3.36 6.98 -5.37
CA THR A 209 3.77 6.70 -4.00
C THR A 209 4.89 5.68 -3.92
N VAL A 210 5.63 5.73 -2.84
CA VAL A 210 6.54 4.68 -2.37
C VAL A 210 6.43 4.56 -0.86
N THR A 211 6.85 3.45 -0.29
CA THR A 211 7.00 3.33 1.16
C THR A 211 8.03 4.33 1.68
N GLY A 212 7.69 5.05 2.73
CA GLY A 212 8.51 6.12 3.32
C GLY A 212 9.11 5.78 4.68
N TRP A 213 8.82 4.58 5.19
CA TRP A 213 9.32 4.20 6.50
C TRP A 213 10.67 3.48 6.45
N ASN A 214 11.50 3.81 7.38
CA ASN A 214 12.50 3.00 8.02
C ASN A 214 12.50 3.39 9.49
N SER A 215 13.30 2.75 10.28
CA SER A 215 13.20 2.86 11.74
C SER A 215 13.53 4.21 12.34
N LYS A 216 14.21 5.11 11.66
CA LYS A 216 14.71 6.34 12.31
C LYS A 216 14.55 7.61 11.47
N TYR A 217 15.03 7.64 10.26
CA TYR A 217 15.11 8.87 9.45
C TYR A 217 14.19 8.89 8.22
N GLY A 218 13.46 7.81 8.00
CA GLY A 218 12.67 7.61 6.78
C GLY A 218 13.50 7.06 5.63
N ALA A 219 12.82 6.39 4.70
CA ALA A 219 13.43 5.81 3.53
C ALA A 219 14.02 6.89 2.61
N ARG A 220 15.10 6.57 1.89
CA ARG A 220 15.59 7.39 0.80
C ARG A 220 14.65 7.26 -0.38
N ILE A 221 14.10 8.39 -0.81
CA ILE A 221 13.16 8.46 -1.92
C ILE A 221 13.60 9.53 -2.93
N PRO A 222 13.17 9.46 -4.19
CA PRO A 222 13.34 10.56 -5.13
C PRO A 222 12.43 11.73 -4.70
N VAL A 223 13.06 12.74 -4.07
CA VAL A 223 12.35 13.88 -3.50
C VAL A 223 11.58 14.62 -4.59
N ASP A 224 10.30 14.98 -4.28
CA ASP A 224 9.34 15.66 -5.15
C ASP A 224 8.79 14.81 -6.31
N ASP A 225 9.28 13.60 -6.52
CA ASP A 225 8.77 12.69 -7.56
C ASP A 225 7.69 11.74 -7.06
N VAL A 226 7.71 11.40 -5.77
CA VAL A 226 6.80 10.43 -5.15
C VAL A 226 6.36 10.93 -3.78
N VAL A 227 5.19 10.50 -3.32
CA VAL A 227 4.72 10.71 -1.95
C VAL A 227 5.16 9.52 -1.10
N PRO A 228 5.89 9.76 0.00
CA PRO A 228 6.17 8.70 0.97
C PRO A 228 4.88 8.33 1.71
N VAL A 229 4.54 7.04 1.72
CA VAL A 229 3.42 6.49 2.48
C VAL A 229 3.94 5.59 3.60
N PHE A 230 3.24 5.56 4.73
CA PHE A 230 3.73 4.98 5.97
C PHE A 230 2.88 3.80 6.45
N GLY A 231 3.46 3.00 7.35
CA GLY A 231 2.79 1.92 8.08
C GLY A 231 2.64 2.22 9.56
N ALA A 232 1.63 1.62 10.18
CA ALA A 232 1.41 1.64 11.62
C ALA A 232 0.64 0.39 12.05
N TYR A 233 1.21 -0.40 12.95
CA TYR A 233 0.60 -1.64 13.41
C TYR A 233 0.49 -1.67 14.93
N VAL A 234 -0.49 -2.40 15.41
CA VAL A 234 -0.77 -2.55 16.85
C VAL A 234 0.25 -3.47 17.53
N GLU A 235 0.85 -4.36 16.75
CA GLU A 235 1.76 -5.42 17.18
C GLU A 235 2.65 -5.81 15.98
N ALA A 236 3.66 -6.65 16.17
CA ALA A 236 4.56 -7.11 15.11
C ALA A 236 4.63 -8.65 15.05
N PRO A 237 3.79 -9.31 14.23
CA PRO A 237 3.80 -10.78 14.12
C PRO A 237 5.09 -11.34 13.53
N TRP A 238 5.83 -10.51 12.77
CA TRP A 238 7.15 -10.81 12.22
C TRP A 238 8.28 -10.79 13.24
N ALA A 239 8.07 -10.28 14.47
CA ALA A 239 9.09 -10.31 15.52
C ALA A 239 9.52 -11.74 15.83
N SER A 240 10.83 -11.97 15.93
CA SER A 240 11.42 -13.31 16.14
C SER A 240 11.16 -13.91 17.52
N HIS A 241 10.81 -13.09 18.52
CA HIS A 241 10.53 -13.52 19.89
C HIS A 241 9.02 -13.69 20.15
N THR A 242 8.67 -14.41 21.22
CA THR A 242 7.28 -14.73 21.58
C THR A 242 6.74 -13.91 22.76
N HIS A 243 7.59 -13.16 23.47
CA HIS A 243 7.13 -12.32 24.58
C HIS A 243 6.34 -11.09 24.08
N PRO A 244 5.45 -10.52 24.90
CA PRO A 244 4.70 -9.31 24.54
C PRO A 244 5.64 -8.16 24.16
N LEU A 245 5.23 -7.41 23.14
CA LEU A 245 5.88 -6.17 22.77
C LEU A 245 5.39 -4.99 23.64
N PRO A 246 6.18 -3.92 23.78
CA PRO A 246 5.70 -2.72 24.43
C PRO A 246 4.54 -2.11 23.64
N LEU A 247 3.72 -1.27 24.31
CA LEU A 247 2.66 -0.53 23.65
C LEU A 247 3.25 0.29 22.50
N SER A 248 2.65 0.17 21.33
CA SER A 248 3.10 0.90 20.14
C SER A 248 2.96 2.41 20.35
N ILE A 249 3.97 3.18 19.93
CA ILE A 249 3.96 4.65 19.91
C ILE A 249 2.79 5.19 19.07
N HIS A 250 2.22 4.38 18.19
CA HIS A 250 1.10 4.76 17.31
C HIS A 250 -0.23 4.91 18.02
N TYR A 251 -0.33 4.50 19.29
CA TYR A 251 -1.48 4.79 20.16
C TYR A 251 -1.39 6.13 20.90
N VAL A 252 -0.32 6.88 20.67
CA VAL A 252 -0.09 8.19 21.31
C VAL A 252 -0.08 9.28 20.23
N PHE A 253 -0.78 10.39 20.49
CA PHE A 253 -0.72 11.56 19.60
C PHE A 253 0.69 12.16 19.62
N ASN A 254 1.35 12.14 18.45
CA ASN A 254 2.71 12.64 18.28
C ASN A 254 2.96 12.96 16.78
N GLU A 255 4.13 13.50 16.46
CA GLU A 255 4.52 13.86 15.10
C GLU A 255 5.24 12.71 14.36
N ALA A 256 5.45 11.55 14.99
CA ALA A 256 6.15 10.45 14.40
C ALA A 256 5.32 9.78 13.29
N ARG A 257 5.88 9.68 12.10
CA ARG A 257 5.30 8.99 10.95
C ARG A 257 5.87 7.60 10.75
N ASN A 258 7.11 7.37 11.18
CA ASN A 258 7.80 6.09 11.09
C ASN A 258 7.50 5.20 12.30
N ASP A 259 7.40 3.91 12.07
CA ASP A 259 7.21 2.89 13.09
C ASP A 259 8.50 2.07 13.27
N ALA A 260 9.00 2.01 14.49
CA ALA A 260 10.17 1.19 14.82
C ALA A 260 9.89 -0.33 14.78
N ALA A 261 8.62 -0.73 14.81
CA ALA A 261 8.22 -2.14 14.70
C ALA A 261 7.99 -2.57 13.25
N VAL A 262 7.66 -1.64 12.35
CA VAL A 262 7.54 -1.88 10.91
C VAL A 262 8.88 -1.58 10.25
N GLY A 263 9.43 -2.54 9.54
CA GLY A 263 10.76 -2.41 8.95
C GLY A 263 11.88 -2.44 10.00
N ALA A 264 11.68 -3.09 11.15
CA ALA A 264 12.72 -3.26 12.16
C ALA A 264 13.93 -4.06 11.63
N ASP A 265 13.70 -4.92 10.66
CA ASP A 265 14.71 -5.64 9.88
C ASP A 265 15.49 -4.73 8.90
N LEU A 266 14.99 -3.53 8.63
CA LEU A 266 15.60 -2.52 7.78
C LEU A 266 16.41 -1.47 8.59
N MET A 267 16.48 -1.62 9.91
CA MET A 267 17.09 -0.65 10.83
C MET A 267 18.59 -0.42 10.62
N ASP A 268 19.30 -1.40 10.08
CA ASP A 268 20.74 -1.33 9.84
C ASP A 268 21.11 -0.44 8.64
N THR A 269 20.12 0.07 7.92
CA THR A 269 20.31 0.93 6.74
C THR A 269 20.26 2.43 7.07
N ILE A 270 20.58 2.81 8.29
CA ILE A 270 20.58 4.21 8.73
C ILE A 270 21.67 4.98 7.98
N ALA A 271 21.26 6.12 7.45
CA ALA A 271 22.17 7.05 6.79
C ALA A 271 23.17 7.65 7.77
N GLU A 272 24.42 7.20 7.73
CA GLU A 272 25.53 7.83 8.44
C GLU A 272 25.82 9.24 7.92
N ASP A 273 25.33 9.58 6.73
CA ASP A 273 25.54 10.85 6.04
C ASP A 273 24.51 11.94 6.40
N GLY A 274 23.68 11.72 7.42
CA GLY A 274 22.70 12.71 7.91
C GLY A 274 21.43 12.82 7.08
N TRP A 275 21.13 11.87 6.21
CA TRP A 275 19.87 11.85 5.49
C TRP A 275 18.66 11.90 6.45
N GLN A 276 17.69 12.75 6.10
CA GLN A 276 16.37 12.79 6.73
C GLN A 276 15.32 13.00 5.66
N LEU A 277 14.24 12.22 5.72
CA LEU A 277 13.09 12.39 4.84
C LEU A 277 12.46 13.77 5.10
N PRO A 278 12.33 14.63 4.07
CA PRO A 278 11.81 15.99 4.25
C PRO A 278 10.27 15.98 4.44
N TYR A 279 9.81 15.60 5.64
CA TYR A 279 8.39 15.47 5.97
C TYR A 279 7.55 16.71 5.69
N ASN A 280 8.15 17.90 5.81
CA ASN A 280 7.47 19.17 5.56
C ASN A 280 7.13 19.43 4.08
N ARG A 281 7.58 18.60 3.17
CA ARG A 281 7.26 18.67 1.74
C ARG A 281 6.06 17.79 1.36
N TYR A 282 5.58 16.92 2.25
CA TYR A 282 4.59 15.91 1.93
C TYR A 282 3.45 15.88 2.95
N PRO A 283 2.21 15.62 2.51
CA PRO A 283 1.15 15.28 3.45
C PRO A 283 1.52 14.00 4.21
N TYR A 284 0.99 13.84 5.41
CA TYR A 284 1.08 12.55 6.08
C TYR A 284 0.08 11.60 5.43
N ALA A 285 0.55 10.47 4.93
CA ALA A 285 -0.26 9.44 4.28
C ALA A 285 0.17 8.06 4.75
N THR A 286 -0.78 7.15 4.91
CA THR A 286 -0.51 5.73 5.20
C THR A 286 -0.96 4.86 4.03
N CYS A 287 -0.29 3.73 3.83
CA CYS A 287 -0.76 2.65 2.97
C CYS A 287 -0.90 1.34 3.75
N GLU A 288 -0.32 1.28 4.96
CA GLU A 288 -0.27 0.07 5.78
C GLU A 288 -0.59 0.35 7.24
N MET A 289 -1.73 0.98 7.50
CA MET A 289 -2.26 1.04 8.85
C MET A 289 -3.08 -0.23 9.13
N GLY A 290 -2.71 -0.99 10.16
CA GLY A 290 -3.34 -2.27 10.45
C GLY A 290 -4.80 -2.15 10.87
N ALA A 291 -5.73 -2.59 10.00
CA ALA A 291 -7.15 -2.80 10.39
C ALA A 291 -7.37 -4.19 11.02
N GLY A 292 -6.34 -4.91 11.21
CA GLY A 292 -6.16 -6.22 11.79
C GLY A 292 -4.70 -6.57 11.77
N LEU A 293 -4.35 -7.84 11.95
CA LEU A 293 -2.97 -8.27 11.90
C LEU A 293 -2.84 -9.75 11.56
N MET A 294 -1.84 -10.08 10.76
CA MET A 294 -1.53 -11.45 10.39
C MET A 294 -0.95 -12.23 11.58
N SER A 295 -1.28 -13.51 11.65
CA SER A 295 -0.66 -14.46 12.58
C SER A 295 0.41 -15.28 11.88
N THR A 296 1.54 -15.46 12.56
CA THR A 296 2.58 -16.42 12.18
C THR A 296 2.46 -17.71 13.00
N HIS A 297 3.18 -18.76 12.64
CA HIS A 297 3.19 -19.99 13.43
C HIS A 297 3.75 -19.78 14.84
N HIS A 298 4.73 -18.92 15.01
CA HIS A 298 5.38 -18.66 16.31
C HIS A 298 4.75 -17.51 17.09
N ARG A 299 3.97 -16.62 16.42
CA ARG A 299 3.38 -15.43 17.04
C ARG A 299 1.96 -15.22 16.55
N ARG A 300 0.98 -15.48 17.42
CA ARG A 300 -0.44 -15.41 17.12
C ARG A 300 -1.08 -14.24 17.85
N VAL A 301 -0.94 -13.07 17.26
CA VAL A 301 -1.44 -11.83 17.83
C VAL A 301 -2.97 -11.78 17.73
N ARG A 302 -3.62 -11.22 18.75
CA ARG A 302 -5.05 -10.90 18.72
C ARG A 302 -5.20 -9.38 18.69
N VAL A 303 -5.87 -8.89 17.69
CA VAL A 303 -6.23 -7.47 17.52
C VAL A 303 -7.75 -7.38 17.65
N SER A 304 -8.23 -6.55 18.59
CA SER A 304 -9.66 -6.28 18.72
C SER A 304 -10.10 -5.21 17.72
N GLY A 305 -11.40 -5.13 17.47
CA GLY A 305 -11.94 -4.04 16.65
C GLY A 305 -11.63 -2.66 17.24
N MET A 306 -11.57 -2.55 18.56
CA MET A 306 -11.24 -1.31 19.25
C MET A 306 -9.76 -0.92 19.09
N ASP A 307 -8.85 -1.88 19.00
CA ASP A 307 -7.42 -1.60 18.74
C ASP A 307 -7.25 -0.96 17.35
N ALA A 308 -7.88 -1.53 16.33
CA ALA A 308 -7.84 -1.00 14.97
C ALA A 308 -8.48 0.41 14.90
N TYR A 309 -9.62 0.60 15.56
CA TYR A 309 -10.29 1.91 15.63
C TYR A 309 -9.44 2.96 16.35
N ALA A 310 -8.87 2.63 17.52
CA ALA A 310 -8.04 3.55 18.29
C ALA A 310 -6.78 3.96 17.51
N LEU A 311 -6.15 3.00 16.82
CA LEU A 311 -5.00 3.28 15.94
C LEU A 311 -5.38 4.27 14.84
N ALA A 312 -6.48 4.02 14.12
CA ALA A 312 -6.95 4.88 13.03
C ALA A 312 -7.30 6.28 13.52
N LEU A 313 -8.01 6.38 14.66
CA LEU A 313 -8.37 7.66 15.29
C LEU A 313 -7.14 8.47 15.69
N VAL A 314 -6.15 7.83 16.31
CA VAL A 314 -4.90 8.51 16.72
C VAL A 314 -4.13 8.97 15.47
N LYS A 315 -4.02 8.15 14.43
CA LYS A 315 -3.31 8.55 13.21
C LYS A 315 -4.01 9.68 12.47
N LEU A 316 -5.34 9.67 12.39
CA LEU A 316 -6.11 10.81 11.86
C LEU A 316 -5.82 12.08 12.67
N GLY A 317 -5.86 12.01 14.01
CA GLY A 317 -5.54 13.12 14.91
C GLY A 317 -4.08 13.58 14.85
N CYS A 318 -3.16 12.74 14.36
CA CYS A 318 -1.77 13.10 14.05
C CYS A 318 -1.61 13.75 12.66
N GLY A 319 -2.71 14.00 11.94
CA GLY A 319 -2.70 14.66 10.64
C GLY A 319 -2.59 13.71 9.44
N ASN A 320 -2.92 12.43 9.60
CA ASN A 320 -3.00 11.50 8.47
C ASN A 320 -4.06 11.96 7.48
N ASN A 321 -3.65 12.24 6.25
CA ASN A 321 -4.47 12.84 5.20
C ASN A 321 -4.85 11.85 4.07
N LEU A 322 -4.26 10.67 4.06
CA LEU A 322 -4.69 9.49 3.32
C LEU A 322 -4.68 8.32 4.31
N VAL A 323 -5.88 7.93 4.75
CA VAL A 323 -6.07 6.90 5.77
C VAL A 323 -6.06 5.54 5.07
N GLY A 324 -4.89 4.94 4.92
CA GLY A 324 -4.69 3.70 4.17
C GLY A 324 -4.48 2.50 5.07
N TYR A 325 -5.37 1.52 4.96
CA TYR A 325 -5.37 0.29 5.74
C TYR A 325 -4.69 -0.86 5.01
N TYR A 326 -3.93 -1.66 5.76
CA TYR A 326 -3.39 -2.96 5.33
C TYR A 326 -3.64 -4.03 6.40
N MET A 327 -4.44 -5.05 6.16
CA MET A 327 -5.42 -5.22 5.08
C MET A 327 -6.78 -4.66 5.53
N TYR A 328 -7.66 -4.30 4.60
CA TYR A 328 -9.06 -4.03 4.91
C TYR A 328 -9.95 -5.23 4.60
N HIS A 329 -9.60 -6.02 3.60
CA HIS A 329 -10.22 -7.29 3.24
C HIS A 329 -9.15 -8.39 3.24
N GLY A 330 -9.42 -9.49 3.90
CA GLY A 330 -8.57 -10.68 3.90
C GLY A 330 -8.60 -11.42 2.56
N GLY A 331 -7.93 -12.56 2.50
CA GLY A 331 -7.91 -13.35 1.29
C GLY A 331 -7.33 -14.75 1.48
N THR A 332 -7.29 -15.52 0.40
CA THR A 332 -6.74 -16.86 0.32
C THR A 332 -5.55 -16.89 -0.63
N ASN A 333 -4.39 -17.33 -0.16
CA ASN A 333 -3.23 -17.53 -1.02
C ASN A 333 -3.54 -18.56 -2.11
N LYS A 334 -3.34 -18.19 -3.36
CA LYS A 334 -3.58 -19.06 -4.50
C LYS A 334 -2.41 -20.02 -4.70
N ILE A 335 -2.76 -21.26 -5.05
CA ILE A 335 -1.82 -22.24 -5.58
C ILE A 335 -1.88 -22.13 -7.10
N GLY A 336 -0.77 -21.76 -7.71
CA GLY A 336 -0.60 -21.71 -9.16
C GLY A 336 -0.32 -23.09 -9.74
N LYS A 337 0.01 -23.12 -11.02
CA LYS A 337 0.39 -24.37 -11.70
C LYS A 337 1.80 -24.83 -11.33
N TYR A 338 2.72 -23.88 -11.14
CA TYR A 338 4.14 -24.15 -10.89
C TYR A 338 4.65 -23.51 -9.61
N SER A 339 3.90 -22.59 -9.02
CA SER A 339 4.29 -21.82 -7.85
C SER A 339 3.09 -21.60 -6.92
N THR A 340 3.31 -20.88 -5.82
CA THR A 340 2.28 -20.54 -4.82
C THR A 340 2.54 -19.14 -4.30
N LEU A 341 1.49 -18.46 -3.83
CA LEU A 341 1.64 -17.14 -3.23
C LEU A 341 2.17 -17.18 -1.79
N ASN A 342 2.10 -18.31 -1.08
CA ASN A 342 2.41 -18.27 0.33
C ASN A 342 3.92 -18.10 0.61
N GLU A 343 4.22 -17.25 1.58
CA GLU A 343 5.56 -17.08 2.14
C GLU A 343 5.84 -18.14 3.21
N THR A 344 7.02 -18.77 3.15
CA THR A 344 7.48 -19.74 4.14
C THR A 344 8.98 -19.65 4.37
N LYS A 345 9.49 -20.29 5.45
CA LYS A 345 10.93 -20.48 5.65
C LYS A 345 11.59 -21.23 4.51
N ALA A 346 10.88 -22.13 3.85
CA ALA A 346 11.37 -22.85 2.68
C ALA A 346 11.64 -21.93 1.48
N SER A 347 11.01 -20.76 1.42
CA SER A 347 11.29 -19.71 0.43
C SER A 347 12.28 -18.64 0.90
N GLY A 348 13.02 -18.91 1.99
CA GLY A 348 14.09 -18.04 2.47
C GLY A 348 13.66 -16.94 3.46
N TYR A 349 12.40 -16.95 3.90
CA TYR A 349 11.88 -15.96 4.85
C TYR A 349 11.93 -16.44 6.31
N PRO A 350 12.12 -15.54 7.29
CA PRO A 350 12.19 -15.91 8.69
C PRO A 350 10.83 -16.34 9.27
N ASN A 351 9.73 -15.94 8.63
CA ASN A 351 8.37 -16.20 9.10
C ASN A 351 7.76 -17.42 8.42
N ASP A 352 6.95 -18.16 9.17
CA ASP A 352 6.07 -19.20 8.65
C ASP A 352 4.63 -18.73 8.75
N TYR A 353 4.05 -18.38 7.62
CA TYR A 353 2.64 -18.01 7.51
C TYR A 353 1.78 -19.24 7.19
N PRO A 354 0.47 -19.20 7.50
CA PRO A 354 -0.46 -20.23 7.04
C PRO A 354 -0.40 -20.38 5.51
N ILE A 355 -0.50 -21.61 5.01
CA ILE A 355 -0.29 -21.88 3.59
C ILE A 355 -1.35 -21.20 2.72
N LEU A 356 -2.61 -21.31 3.09
CA LEU A 356 -3.72 -20.76 2.31
C LEU A 356 -4.30 -19.50 2.92
N ASN A 357 -4.44 -19.47 4.24
CA ASN A 357 -5.09 -18.38 4.92
C ASN A 357 -4.27 -17.08 4.85
N TYR A 358 -4.89 -16.04 4.32
CA TYR A 358 -4.42 -14.65 4.36
C TYR A 358 -5.53 -13.74 4.89
N ASP A 359 -6.20 -14.18 5.94
CA ASP A 359 -7.32 -13.47 6.55
C ASP A 359 -6.94 -12.11 7.13
N PHE A 360 -5.74 -11.99 7.70
CA PHE A 360 -5.19 -10.80 8.34
C PHE A 360 -6.04 -10.26 9.50
N HIS A 361 -7.06 -10.98 9.95
CA HIS A 361 -8.02 -10.58 11.00
C HIS A 361 -8.59 -9.16 10.79
N THR A 362 -8.83 -8.80 9.57
CA THR A 362 -9.20 -7.44 9.16
C THR A 362 -10.72 -7.20 9.14
N ALA A 363 -11.14 -6.00 8.73
CA ALA A 363 -12.54 -5.55 8.79
C ALA A 363 -13.51 -6.45 8.01
N LEU A 364 -13.08 -6.94 6.84
CA LEU A 364 -13.74 -7.99 6.06
C LEU A 364 -12.84 -9.22 6.05
N SER A 365 -13.35 -10.37 6.50
CA SER A 365 -12.59 -11.61 6.62
C SER A 365 -12.10 -12.14 5.27
N GLU A 366 -11.36 -13.25 5.29
CA GLU A 366 -10.96 -14.02 4.10
C GLU A 366 -12.14 -14.30 3.16
N TYR A 367 -13.35 -14.49 3.71
CA TYR A 367 -14.58 -14.80 2.97
C TYR A 367 -15.58 -13.64 2.90
N GLY A 368 -15.14 -12.42 3.27
CA GLY A 368 -15.95 -11.21 3.23
C GLY A 368 -16.96 -11.09 4.38
N GLU A 369 -16.77 -11.82 5.48
CA GLU A 369 -17.58 -11.65 6.69
C GLU A 369 -17.22 -10.34 7.38
N VAL A 370 -18.24 -9.62 7.85
CA VAL A 370 -18.10 -8.36 8.56
C VAL A 370 -17.68 -8.62 10.01
N ARG A 371 -16.61 -7.98 10.46
CA ARG A 371 -16.11 -8.03 11.85
C ARG A 371 -16.41 -6.73 12.60
N ASP A 372 -16.18 -6.74 13.92
CA ASP A 372 -16.47 -5.61 14.82
C ASP A 372 -15.78 -4.32 14.38
N GLN A 373 -14.53 -4.39 13.91
CA GLN A 373 -13.79 -3.22 13.44
C GLN A 373 -14.43 -2.56 12.22
N TYR A 374 -15.14 -3.28 11.38
CA TYR A 374 -15.81 -2.69 10.23
C TYR A 374 -16.81 -1.60 10.65
N GLY A 375 -17.68 -1.88 11.63
CA GLY A 375 -18.64 -0.89 12.14
C GLY A 375 -17.97 0.29 12.85
N LEU A 376 -16.92 0.01 13.63
CA LEU A 376 -16.17 1.06 14.34
C LEU A 376 -15.43 1.98 13.36
N LEU A 377 -14.72 1.41 12.39
CA LEU A 377 -14.01 2.17 11.37
C LEU A 377 -14.98 2.96 10.48
N ASN A 378 -16.16 2.39 10.16
CA ASN A 378 -17.18 3.09 9.39
C ASN A 378 -17.63 4.39 10.06
N LEU A 379 -17.80 4.40 11.38
CA LEU A 379 -18.12 5.63 12.12
C LEU A 379 -17.05 6.72 11.92
N LEU A 380 -15.78 6.34 11.95
CA LEU A 380 -14.66 7.25 11.69
C LEU A 380 -14.65 7.72 10.23
N HIS A 381 -14.92 6.83 9.30
CA HIS A 381 -14.96 7.17 7.87
C HIS A 381 -16.13 8.11 7.55
N LEU A 382 -17.29 7.93 8.14
CA LEU A 382 -18.43 8.86 8.02
C LEU A 382 -18.05 10.25 8.55
N PHE A 383 -17.36 10.31 9.70
CA PHE A 383 -16.85 11.59 10.20
C PHE A 383 -15.90 12.26 9.20
N ILE A 384 -14.97 11.52 8.59
CA ILE A 384 -14.03 12.05 7.58
C ILE A 384 -14.77 12.58 6.34
N HIS A 385 -15.87 11.94 5.94
CA HIS A 385 -16.62 12.34 4.76
C HIS A 385 -17.53 13.55 4.99
N ASP A 386 -17.99 13.74 6.23
CA ASP A 386 -18.96 14.79 6.59
C ASP A 386 -18.29 16.10 7.02
N PHE A 387 -17.04 16.07 7.45
CA PHE A 387 -16.25 17.21 7.98
C PHE A 387 -14.91 17.40 7.29
#